data_1224139be093bfecb9f32f181fd0ff45
#
_entry.id   1224139be093bfecb9f32f181fd0ff45
#
_cell.length_a   1.000
_cell.length_b   1.000
_cell.length_c   1.000
_cell.angle_alpha   90.00
_cell.angle_beta   90.00
_cell.angle_gamma   90.00
#
_symmetry.space_group_name_H-M   'P 1'
#
loop_
_entity.id
_entity.type
_entity.pdbx_description
1 polymer ?
#
loop_
_entity_poly.entity_id
_entity_poly.type
_entity_poly.pdbx_seq_one_letter_code
_entity_poly.pdbx_strand_id
1 'polypeptide(L)'
;MPSNPKIPKELILECALKMLIREGYAALNIKALAKEIGCSTQPISWHFGNMDGFRNELTKYALEYANKKMLSTTSNGMESFSNIGIAYISLAFDEPNLFKYLYMSGESGYQAGGFDILVNAGENAIMVDQIADHLKIPRENVSTFFQNTMIYTHGLACFIASGVITSSKEEVIEMVKQTALTFLAKAGAKTSKESNYESK
;
A
#
# COMPACT_ATOMS: atom_id res chain seq x y z
N MET A 1 41.81 3.31 21.80
CA MET A 1 40.95 4.17 20.95
C MET A 1 39.52 3.87 21.33
N PRO A 2 38.66 4.84 21.66
CA PRO A 2 37.28 4.55 21.91
C PRO A 2 36.67 4.01 20.58
N SER A 3 36.03 2.84 20.66
CA SER A 3 35.29 2.29 19.53
C SER A 3 34.16 3.26 19.16
N ASN A 4 34.14 3.76 17.93
CA ASN A 4 32.97 4.49 17.42
C ASN A 4 31.72 3.65 17.72
N PRO A 5 30.66 4.25 18.28
CA PRO A 5 29.43 3.53 18.52
C PRO A 5 28.97 2.92 17.19
N LYS A 6 28.74 1.61 17.17
CA LYS A 6 28.26 0.91 15.98
C LYS A 6 26.87 1.48 15.66
N ILE A 7 26.71 2.08 14.49
CA ILE A 7 25.41 2.58 14.01
C ILE A 7 24.50 1.35 13.80
N PRO A 8 23.34 1.25 14.47
CA PRO A 8 22.42 0.13 14.28
C PRO A 8 21.83 0.11 12.88
N LYS A 9 21.55 -1.08 12.34
CA LYS A 9 20.91 -1.28 11.03
C LYS A 9 19.57 -0.56 10.95
N GLU A 10 18.78 -0.66 12.02
CA GLU A 10 17.46 -0.05 12.13
C GLU A 10 17.52 1.47 12.02
N LEU A 11 18.50 2.13 12.64
CA LEU A 11 18.68 3.58 12.52
C LEU A 11 19.00 4.00 11.08
N ILE A 12 19.81 3.19 10.37
CA ILE A 12 20.13 3.47 8.97
C ILE A 12 18.87 3.34 8.11
N LEU A 13 18.07 2.30 8.31
CA LEU A 13 16.82 2.09 7.56
C LEU A 13 15.78 3.16 7.89
N GLU A 14 15.65 3.57 9.14
CA GLU A 14 14.74 4.66 9.54
C GLU A 14 15.13 5.99 8.87
N CYS A 15 16.41 6.33 8.88
CA CYS A 15 16.93 7.52 8.23
C CYS A 15 16.73 7.46 6.71
N ALA A 16 16.99 6.30 6.09
CA ALA A 16 16.78 6.09 4.67
C ALA A 16 15.30 6.21 4.27
N LEU A 17 14.38 5.66 5.09
CA LEU A 17 12.94 5.81 4.86
C LEU A 17 12.51 7.27 4.93
N LYS A 18 12.99 8.04 5.91
CA LYS A 18 12.72 9.49 6.01
C LYS A 18 13.22 10.25 4.78
N MET A 19 14.43 9.93 4.30
CA MET A 19 14.95 10.52 3.06
C MET A 19 14.14 10.11 1.84
N LEU A 20 13.74 8.84 1.73
CA LEU A 20 12.88 8.35 0.66
C LEU A 20 11.56 9.11 0.61
N ILE A 21 10.89 9.29 1.74
CA ILE A 21 9.61 10.01 1.82
C ILE A 21 9.79 11.48 1.40
N ARG A 22 10.84 12.13 1.90
CA ARG A 22 11.09 13.57 1.66
C ARG A 22 11.56 13.85 0.24
N GLU A 23 12.54 13.09 -0.27
CA GLU A 23 13.29 13.43 -1.48
C GLU A 23 13.13 12.42 -2.64
N GLY A 24 12.58 11.24 -2.35
CA GLY A 24 12.46 10.16 -3.31
C GLY A 24 13.72 9.28 -3.41
N TYR A 25 13.56 8.12 -4.05
CA TYR A 25 14.61 7.11 -4.11
C TYR A 25 15.87 7.57 -4.89
N ALA A 26 15.71 8.44 -5.88
CA ALA A 26 16.84 8.93 -6.67
C ALA A 26 17.87 9.73 -5.82
N ALA A 27 17.46 10.31 -4.69
CA ALA A 27 18.35 10.98 -3.76
C ALA A 27 19.14 10.01 -2.85
N LEU A 28 18.71 8.76 -2.75
CA LEU A 28 19.32 7.77 -1.86
C LEU A 28 20.58 7.17 -2.49
N ASN A 29 21.70 7.42 -1.82
CA ASN A 29 22.97 6.74 -2.04
C ASN A 29 23.75 6.67 -0.74
N ILE A 30 24.73 5.77 -0.66
CA ILE A 30 25.50 5.52 0.57
C ILE A 30 26.15 6.79 1.11
N LYS A 31 26.64 7.70 0.26
CA LYS A 31 27.30 8.94 0.70
C LYS A 31 26.29 9.93 1.29
N ALA A 32 25.13 10.14 0.61
CA ALA A 32 24.07 11.00 1.09
C ALA A 32 23.52 10.51 2.43
N LEU A 33 23.28 9.20 2.56
CA LEU A 33 22.78 8.58 3.77
C LEU A 33 23.79 8.71 4.93
N ALA A 34 25.08 8.45 4.67
CA ALA A 34 26.15 8.62 5.68
C ALA A 34 26.22 10.07 6.17
N LYS A 35 26.08 11.05 5.26
CA LYS A 35 26.03 12.48 5.61
C LYS A 35 24.81 12.82 6.47
N GLU A 36 23.63 12.31 6.14
CA GLU A 36 22.37 12.53 6.88
C GLU A 36 22.48 11.96 8.32
N ILE A 37 23.10 10.79 8.47
CA ILE A 37 23.29 10.13 9.79
C ILE A 37 24.42 10.80 10.58
N GLY A 38 25.34 11.51 9.93
CA GLY A 38 26.54 12.06 10.56
C GLY A 38 27.64 11.02 10.80
N CYS A 39 27.78 10.03 9.94
CA CYS A 39 28.78 8.96 10.05
C CYS A 39 29.58 8.77 8.76
N SER A 40 30.58 7.86 8.81
CA SER A 40 31.26 7.40 7.59
C SER A 40 30.38 6.40 6.81
N THR A 41 30.76 6.10 5.57
CA THR A 41 30.06 5.10 4.74
C THR A 41 30.29 3.66 5.21
N GLN A 42 31.26 3.41 6.06
CA GLN A 42 31.69 2.07 6.48
C GLN A 42 30.60 1.27 7.22
N PRO A 43 29.87 1.83 8.21
CA PRO A 43 28.78 1.12 8.87
C PRO A 43 27.68 0.67 7.89
N ILE A 44 27.35 1.51 6.91
CA ILE A 44 26.34 1.20 5.90
C ILE A 44 26.80 0.02 5.03
N SER A 45 28.03 0.07 4.55
CA SER A 45 28.61 -1.01 3.76
C SER A 45 28.72 -2.33 4.54
N TRP A 46 28.97 -2.26 5.84
CA TRP A 46 29.01 -3.47 6.69
C TRP A 46 27.65 -4.13 6.86
N HIS A 47 26.57 -3.35 6.99
CA HIS A 47 25.24 -3.90 7.18
C HIS A 47 24.62 -4.44 5.92
N PHE A 48 24.91 -3.82 4.76
CA PHE A 48 24.17 -4.08 3.53
C PHE A 48 25.04 -4.64 2.39
N GLY A 49 26.37 -4.63 2.52
CA GLY A 49 27.31 -5.05 1.50
C GLY A 49 27.40 -4.07 0.32
N ASN A 50 26.34 -3.92 -0.43
CA ASN A 50 26.24 -3.06 -1.62
C ASN A 50 24.89 -2.35 -1.70
N MET A 51 24.66 -1.58 -2.78
CA MET A 51 23.41 -0.85 -2.98
C MET A 51 22.20 -1.77 -3.19
N ASP A 52 22.38 -2.94 -3.79
CA ASP A 52 21.27 -3.89 -3.99
C ASP A 52 20.85 -4.53 -2.66
N GLY A 53 21.80 -4.91 -1.81
CA GLY A 53 21.53 -5.39 -0.47
C GLY A 53 20.84 -4.32 0.39
N PHE A 54 21.29 -3.06 0.29
CA PHE A 54 20.62 -1.93 0.94
C PHE A 54 19.19 -1.73 0.44
N ARG A 55 18.99 -1.74 -0.88
CA ARG A 55 17.68 -1.60 -1.52
C ARG A 55 16.71 -2.66 -1.03
N ASN A 56 17.12 -3.92 -1.05
CA ASN A 56 16.28 -5.04 -0.61
C ASN A 56 15.79 -4.88 0.83
N GLU A 57 16.68 -4.47 1.74
CA GLU A 57 16.32 -4.26 3.14
C GLU A 57 15.47 -3.00 3.33
N LEU A 58 15.75 -1.93 2.60
CA LEU A 58 14.91 -0.72 2.61
C LEU A 58 13.51 -1.01 2.09
N THR A 59 13.37 -1.80 1.01
CA THR A 59 12.06 -2.17 0.48
C THR A 59 11.23 -2.94 1.50
N LYS A 60 11.82 -3.92 2.19
CA LYS A 60 11.13 -4.65 3.27
C LYS A 60 10.68 -3.71 4.39
N TYR A 61 11.59 -2.86 4.86
CA TYR A 61 11.31 -1.89 5.93
C TYR A 61 10.22 -0.89 5.54
N ALA A 62 10.25 -0.40 4.30
CA ALA A 62 9.26 0.51 3.75
C ALA A 62 7.88 -0.14 3.58
N LEU A 63 7.83 -1.41 3.15
CA LEU A 63 6.60 -2.19 3.08
C LEU A 63 5.98 -2.43 4.46
N GLU A 64 6.80 -2.78 5.46
CA GLU A 64 6.31 -2.92 6.84
C GLU A 64 5.73 -1.62 7.39
N TYR A 65 6.39 -0.48 7.12
CA TYR A 65 5.89 0.84 7.48
C TYR A 65 4.55 1.15 6.80
N ALA A 66 4.45 0.94 5.50
CA ALA A 66 3.20 1.18 4.74
C ALA A 66 2.08 0.24 5.21
N ASN A 67 2.37 -1.04 5.43
CA ASN A 67 1.40 -2.02 5.93
C ASN A 67 0.87 -1.64 7.32
N LYS A 68 1.72 -1.21 8.23
CA LYS A 68 1.27 -0.73 9.56
C LYS A 68 0.28 0.43 9.46
N LYS A 69 0.45 1.33 8.49
CA LYS A 69 -0.51 2.41 8.24
C LYS A 69 -1.83 1.91 7.65
N MET A 70 -1.80 0.89 6.81
CA MET A 70 -2.99 0.35 6.13
C MET A 70 -3.80 -0.60 7.02
N LEU A 71 -3.14 -1.39 7.86
CA LEU A 71 -3.77 -2.45 8.67
C LEU A 71 -4.25 -1.97 10.06
N SER A 72 -4.20 -0.68 10.37
CA SER A 72 -4.37 -0.16 11.73
C SER A 72 -5.76 -0.32 12.36
N THR A 73 -6.80 -0.79 11.63
CA THR A 73 -8.14 -0.97 12.20
C THR A 73 -8.95 -2.00 11.41
N THR A 74 -9.18 -3.19 11.95
CA THR A 74 -9.99 -4.19 11.25
C THR A 74 -11.03 -4.82 12.17
N SER A 75 -12.30 -4.87 11.75
CA SER A 75 -13.36 -5.59 12.43
C SER A 75 -14.01 -6.68 11.58
N ASN A 76 -14.17 -6.47 10.27
CA ASN A 76 -14.73 -7.44 9.33
C ASN A 76 -14.19 -7.25 7.92
N GLY A 77 -14.39 -8.23 7.04
CA GLY A 77 -13.81 -8.23 5.70
C GLY A 77 -14.15 -7.01 4.84
N MET A 78 -15.40 -6.54 4.85
CA MET A 78 -15.83 -5.37 4.07
C MET A 78 -15.26 -4.07 4.63
N GLU A 79 -15.30 -3.91 5.95
CA GLU A 79 -14.73 -2.73 6.62
C GLU A 79 -13.22 -2.69 6.45
N SER A 80 -12.54 -3.83 6.62
CA SER A 80 -11.10 -3.97 6.37
C SER A 80 -10.75 -3.56 4.95
N PHE A 81 -11.47 -4.06 3.96
CA PHE A 81 -11.25 -3.72 2.55
C PHE A 81 -11.43 -2.22 2.29
N SER A 82 -12.49 -1.61 2.84
CA SER A 82 -12.73 -0.17 2.71
C SER A 82 -11.61 0.66 3.37
N ASN A 83 -11.22 0.30 4.60
CA ASN A 83 -10.19 1.01 5.35
C ASN A 83 -8.81 0.92 4.68
N ILE A 84 -8.45 -0.26 4.16
CA ILE A 84 -7.22 -0.45 3.38
C ILE A 84 -7.24 0.42 2.12
N GLY A 85 -8.35 0.46 1.39
CA GLY A 85 -8.49 1.30 0.20
C GLY A 85 -8.33 2.80 0.51
N ILE A 86 -8.93 3.28 1.61
CA ILE A 86 -8.79 4.67 2.09
C ILE A 86 -7.34 4.96 2.49
N ALA A 87 -6.70 4.06 3.23
CA ALA A 87 -5.32 4.22 3.65
C ALA A 87 -4.35 4.19 2.47
N TYR A 88 -4.63 3.37 1.45
CA TYR A 88 -3.85 3.29 0.22
C TYR A 88 -3.89 4.61 -0.58
N ILE A 89 -5.08 5.21 -0.74
CA ILE A 89 -5.23 6.54 -1.35
C ILE A 89 -4.53 7.60 -0.50
N SER A 90 -4.67 7.54 0.82
CA SER A 90 -4.02 8.47 1.74
C SER A 90 -2.50 8.42 1.62
N LEU A 91 -1.91 7.23 1.48
CA LEU A 91 -0.48 7.07 1.27
C LEU A 91 0.01 7.76 -0.02
N ALA A 92 -0.76 7.68 -1.10
CA ALA A 92 -0.43 8.35 -2.36
C ALA A 92 -0.45 9.89 -2.24
N PHE A 93 -1.35 10.45 -1.40
CA PHE A 93 -1.40 11.88 -1.12
C PHE A 93 -0.30 12.33 -0.16
N ASP A 94 -0.16 11.62 0.95
CA ASP A 94 0.67 12.07 2.07
C ASP A 94 2.15 11.79 1.85
N GLU A 95 2.48 10.68 1.18
CA GLU A 95 3.84 10.20 0.96
C GLU A 95 4.05 9.72 -0.50
N PRO A 96 3.87 10.60 -1.49
CA PRO A 96 3.89 10.21 -2.91
C PRO A 96 5.21 9.58 -3.37
N ASN A 97 6.34 9.97 -2.79
CA ASN A 97 7.64 9.37 -3.12
C ASN A 97 7.75 7.93 -2.62
N LEU A 98 7.23 7.65 -1.41
CA LEU A 98 7.15 6.29 -0.88
C LEU A 98 6.20 5.44 -1.72
N PHE A 99 5.03 5.99 -2.06
CA PHE A 99 4.06 5.30 -2.92
C PHE A 99 4.66 4.92 -4.26
N LYS A 100 5.33 5.85 -4.95
CA LYS A 100 6.03 5.60 -6.23
C LYS A 100 7.07 4.49 -6.08
N TYR A 101 7.88 4.54 -5.04
CA TYR A 101 8.91 3.54 -4.78
C TYR A 101 8.33 2.14 -4.59
N LEU A 102 7.29 2.01 -3.76
CA LEU A 102 6.72 0.71 -3.43
C LEU A 102 5.85 0.12 -4.55
N TYR A 103 5.08 0.95 -5.25
CA TYR A 103 3.99 0.46 -6.10
C TYR A 103 4.11 0.83 -7.59
N MET A 104 5.07 1.67 -7.97
CA MET A 104 5.23 2.11 -9.36
C MET A 104 6.62 1.80 -9.95
N SER A 105 7.61 1.46 -9.11
CA SER A 105 8.99 1.26 -9.57
C SER A 105 9.34 -0.19 -9.96
N GLY A 106 8.47 -1.16 -9.63
CA GLY A 106 8.79 -2.59 -9.74
C GLY A 106 9.72 -3.13 -8.65
N GLU A 107 10.14 -2.30 -7.70
CA GLU A 107 11.08 -2.67 -6.63
C GLU A 107 10.42 -3.47 -5.49
N SER A 108 9.09 -3.47 -5.41
CA SER A 108 8.33 -4.09 -4.32
C SER A 108 8.37 -5.61 -4.28
N GLY A 109 9.00 -6.26 -5.28
CA GLY A 109 9.13 -7.71 -5.32
C GLY A 109 7.81 -8.46 -5.57
N TYR A 110 6.77 -7.78 -6.06
CA TYR A 110 5.54 -8.46 -6.49
C TYR A 110 5.88 -9.45 -7.58
N GLN A 111 5.50 -10.71 -7.38
CA GLN A 111 5.65 -11.74 -8.41
C GLN A 111 4.73 -11.42 -9.58
N ALA A 112 5.28 -11.51 -10.79
CA ALA A 112 4.46 -11.41 -12.00
C ALA A 112 3.49 -12.59 -12.08
N GLY A 113 2.23 -12.30 -12.42
CA GLY A 113 1.18 -13.31 -12.52
C GLY A 113 -0.06 -12.74 -13.20
N GLY A 114 -1.11 -13.55 -13.28
CA GLY A 114 -2.43 -13.08 -13.72
C GLY A 114 -3.12 -12.22 -12.66
N PHE A 115 -4.26 -11.64 -13.01
CA PHE A 115 -5.04 -10.81 -12.07
C PHE A 115 -5.53 -11.57 -10.82
N ASP A 116 -5.58 -12.90 -10.90
CA ASP A 116 -5.91 -13.78 -9.79
C ASP A 116 -4.99 -13.63 -8.58
N ILE A 117 -3.73 -13.22 -8.77
CA ILE A 117 -2.82 -12.94 -7.66
C ILE A 117 -3.33 -11.84 -6.72
N LEU A 118 -4.07 -10.85 -7.25
CA LEU A 118 -4.63 -9.76 -6.46
C LEU A 118 -5.70 -10.23 -5.47
N VAL A 119 -6.35 -11.34 -5.79
CA VAL A 119 -7.51 -11.86 -5.05
C VAL A 119 -7.15 -13.06 -4.18
N ASN A 120 -6.23 -13.91 -4.67
CA ASN A 120 -5.95 -15.20 -4.06
C ASN A 120 -4.69 -15.22 -3.18
N ALA A 121 -3.98 -14.09 -3.04
CA ALA A 121 -2.77 -14.01 -2.23
C ALA A 121 -3.08 -13.62 -0.77
N GLY A 122 -2.59 -14.42 0.17
CA GLY A 122 -2.55 -14.09 1.59
C GLY A 122 -3.86 -13.57 2.18
N GLU A 123 -3.81 -12.41 2.82
CA GLU A 123 -4.95 -11.79 3.50
C GLU A 123 -6.10 -11.38 2.57
N ASN A 124 -5.81 -11.14 1.29
CA ASN A 124 -6.85 -10.79 0.31
C ASN A 124 -7.83 -11.94 0.11
N ALA A 125 -7.34 -13.18 0.03
CA ALA A 125 -8.20 -14.36 -0.09
C ALA A 125 -9.14 -14.48 1.11
N ILE A 126 -8.63 -14.25 2.31
CA ILE A 126 -9.43 -14.27 3.56
C ILE A 126 -10.50 -13.18 3.53
N MET A 127 -10.16 -11.96 3.11
CA MET A 127 -11.15 -10.87 3.01
C MET A 127 -12.24 -11.18 1.99
N VAL A 128 -11.89 -11.75 0.83
CA VAL A 128 -12.86 -12.15 -0.19
C VAL A 128 -13.83 -13.19 0.37
N ASP A 129 -13.33 -14.22 1.08
CA ASP A 129 -14.15 -15.25 1.70
C ASP A 129 -15.08 -14.65 2.77
N GLN A 130 -14.58 -13.79 3.64
CA GLN A 130 -15.37 -13.09 4.66
C GLN A 130 -16.47 -12.21 4.06
N ILE A 131 -16.18 -11.50 2.97
CA ILE A 131 -17.18 -10.66 2.28
C ILE A 131 -18.24 -11.54 1.64
N ALA A 132 -17.84 -12.62 0.96
CA ALA A 132 -18.77 -13.57 0.33
C ALA A 132 -19.72 -14.19 1.36
N ASP A 133 -19.20 -14.63 2.48
CA ASP A 133 -19.98 -15.23 3.56
C ASP A 133 -20.93 -14.20 4.22
N HIS A 134 -20.46 -12.99 4.46
CA HIS A 134 -21.25 -11.94 5.09
C HIS A 134 -22.42 -11.49 4.19
N LEU A 135 -22.14 -11.25 2.90
CA LEU A 135 -23.14 -10.73 1.97
C LEU A 135 -23.99 -11.83 1.30
N LYS A 136 -23.65 -13.11 1.50
CA LYS A 136 -24.29 -14.26 0.83
C LYS A 136 -24.22 -14.16 -0.69
N ILE A 137 -23.09 -13.71 -1.22
CA ILE A 137 -22.81 -13.58 -2.65
C ILE A 137 -21.80 -14.64 -3.06
N PRO A 138 -21.91 -15.26 -4.26
CA PRO A 138 -20.92 -16.21 -4.75
C PRO A 138 -19.49 -15.62 -4.70
N ARG A 139 -18.53 -16.42 -4.20
CA ARG A 139 -17.13 -16.01 -4.04
C ARG A 139 -16.53 -15.41 -5.33
N GLU A 140 -16.86 -16.00 -6.49
CA GLU A 140 -16.34 -15.50 -7.78
C GLU A 140 -16.81 -14.07 -8.11
N ASN A 141 -18.07 -13.74 -7.73
CA ASN A 141 -18.61 -12.39 -7.91
C ASN A 141 -17.91 -11.40 -6.99
N VAL A 142 -17.65 -11.79 -5.73
CA VAL A 142 -16.88 -10.98 -4.78
C VAL A 142 -15.43 -10.84 -5.26
N SER A 143 -14.82 -11.88 -5.80
CA SER A 143 -13.48 -11.82 -6.40
C SER A 143 -13.41 -10.78 -7.52
N THR A 144 -14.41 -10.77 -8.40
CA THR A 144 -14.53 -9.78 -9.48
C THR A 144 -14.69 -8.35 -8.95
N PHE A 145 -15.56 -8.17 -7.95
CA PHE A 145 -15.73 -6.89 -7.25
C PHE A 145 -14.41 -6.41 -6.63
N PHE A 146 -13.75 -7.27 -5.90
CA PHE A 146 -12.49 -6.99 -5.19
C PHE A 146 -11.40 -6.57 -6.18
N GLN A 147 -11.18 -7.38 -7.22
CA GLN A 147 -10.21 -7.12 -8.28
C GLN A 147 -10.45 -5.78 -8.98
N ASN A 148 -11.68 -5.52 -9.43
CA ASN A 148 -12.02 -4.29 -10.14
C ASN A 148 -11.82 -3.05 -9.26
N THR A 149 -12.20 -3.15 -7.97
CA THR A 149 -12.01 -2.06 -7.02
C THR A 149 -10.52 -1.80 -6.76
N MET A 150 -9.71 -2.85 -6.61
CA MET A 150 -8.26 -2.70 -6.44
C MET A 150 -7.61 -2.03 -7.64
N ILE A 151 -7.92 -2.48 -8.86
CA ILE A 151 -7.37 -1.91 -10.10
C ILE A 151 -7.74 -0.43 -10.23
N TYR A 152 -9.01 -0.10 -9.99
CA TYR A 152 -9.48 1.29 -10.03
C TYR A 152 -8.78 2.17 -9.00
N THR A 153 -8.73 1.71 -7.75
CA THR A 153 -8.08 2.44 -6.64
C THR A 153 -6.58 2.64 -6.91
N HIS A 154 -5.90 1.62 -7.42
CA HIS A 154 -4.49 1.71 -7.79
C HIS A 154 -4.25 2.73 -8.91
N GLY A 155 -5.08 2.72 -9.96
CA GLY A 155 -4.99 3.69 -11.05
C GLY A 155 -5.13 5.13 -10.57
N LEU A 156 -6.13 5.41 -9.69
CA LEU A 156 -6.29 6.73 -9.07
C LEU A 156 -5.07 7.12 -8.21
N ALA A 157 -4.60 6.20 -7.38
CA ALA A 157 -3.44 6.44 -6.52
C ALA A 157 -2.17 6.76 -7.34
N CYS A 158 -1.96 6.09 -8.48
CA CYS A 158 -0.87 6.40 -9.40
C CYS A 158 -0.98 7.82 -9.99
N PHE A 159 -2.17 8.25 -10.41
CA PHE A 159 -2.38 9.61 -10.91
C PHE A 159 -2.15 10.67 -9.84
N ILE A 160 -2.58 10.40 -8.60
CA ILE A 160 -2.36 11.28 -7.45
C ILE A 160 -0.87 11.40 -7.15
N ALA A 161 -0.19 10.28 -6.95
CA ALA A 161 1.23 10.26 -6.62
C ALA A 161 2.09 10.91 -7.71
N SER A 162 1.66 10.84 -8.98
CA SER A 162 2.34 11.48 -10.12
C SER A 162 2.01 12.97 -10.26
N GLY A 163 1.07 13.51 -9.48
CA GLY A 163 0.63 14.90 -9.56
C GLY A 163 -0.25 15.23 -10.78
N VAL A 164 -0.83 14.20 -11.43
CA VAL A 164 -1.75 14.38 -12.58
C VAL A 164 -3.12 14.82 -12.12
N ILE A 165 -3.60 14.30 -10.98
CA ILE A 165 -4.87 14.65 -10.35
C ILE A 165 -4.60 15.61 -9.19
N THR A 166 -5.30 16.75 -9.18
CA THR A 166 -5.19 17.81 -8.16
C THR A 166 -6.45 17.93 -7.28
N SER A 167 -7.39 17.00 -7.40
CA SER A 167 -8.57 16.92 -6.52
C SER A 167 -8.20 16.73 -5.06
N SER A 168 -9.08 17.10 -4.14
CA SER A 168 -8.86 16.87 -2.71
C SER A 168 -8.87 15.37 -2.36
N LYS A 169 -8.25 15.03 -1.24
CA LYS A 169 -8.23 13.64 -0.73
C LYS A 169 -9.66 13.13 -0.49
N GLU A 170 -10.51 13.98 0.06
CA GLU A 170 -11.91 13.68 0.37
C GLU A 170 -12.72 13.37 -0.88
N GLU A 171 -12.56 14.16 -1.94
CA GLU A 171 -13.22 13.93 -3.24
C GLU A 171 -12.80 12.59 -3.84
N VAL A 172 -11.51 12.27 -3.82
CA VAL A 172 -10.99 11.01 -4.36
C VAL A 172 -11.46 9.81 -3.54
N ILE A 173 -11.45 9.90 -2.21
CA ILE A 173 -11.97 8.83 -1.33
C ILE A 173 -13.45 8.60 -1.60
N GLU A 174 -14.23 9.64 -1.76
CA GLU A 174 -15.67 9.51 -2.09
C GLU A 174 -15.85 8.86 -3.47
N MET A 175 -15.07 9.23 -4.47
CA MET A 175 -15.09 8.61 -5.78
C MET A 175 -14.77 7.11 -5.73
N VAL A 176 -13.76 6.70 -4.94
CA VAL A 176 -13.44 5.27 -4.72
C VAL A 176 -14.62 4.54 -4.09
N LYS A 177 -15.25 5.12 -3.05
CA LYS A 177 -16.40 4.52 -2.37
C LYS A 177 -17.58 4.33 -3.32
N GLN A 178 -17.94 5.34 -4.10
CA GLN A 178 -19.05 5.27 -5.06
C GLN A 178 -18.80 4.23 -6.15
N THR A 179 -17.55 4.16 -6.65
CA THR A 179 -17.18 3.16 -7.64
C THR A 179 -17.22 1.75 -7.05
N ALA A 180 -16.71 1.56 -5.83
CA ALA A 180 -16.77 0.28 -5.13
C ALA A 180 -18.22 -0.19 -4.91
N LEU A 181 -19.13 0.71 -4.50
CA LEU A 181 -20.56 0.39 -4.37
C LEU A 181 -21.18 -0.03 -5.71
N THR A 182 -20.78 0.60 -6.82
CA THR A 182 -21.24 0.21 -8.15
C THR A 182 -20.78 -1.20 -8.53
N PHE A 183 -19.51 -1.53 -8.28
CA PHE A 183 -18.99 -2.87 -8.53
C PHE A 183 -19.62 -3.91 -7.59
N LEU A 184 -19.89 -3.55 -6.34
CA LEU A 184 -20.53 -4.42 -5.37
C LEU A 184 -21.99 -4.74 -5.76
N ALA A 185 -22.74 -3.74 -6.22
CA ALA A 185 -24.10 -3.94 -6.74
C ALA A 185 -24.11 -4.90 -7.96
N LYS A 186 -23.13 -4.76 -8.87
CA LYS A 186 -22.97 -5.70 -10.00
C LYS A 186 -22.61 -7.13 -9.55
N ALA A 187 -21.94 -7.26 -8.41
CA ALA A 187 -21.65 -8.58 -7.83
C ALA A 187 -22.89 -9.26 -7.21
N GLY A 188 -24.01 -8.56 -7.10
CA GLY A 188 -25.27 -9.10 -6.59
C GLY A 188 -25.61 -8.71 -5.15
N ALA A 189 -24.91 -7.74 -4.56
CA ALA A 189 -25.29 -7.21 -3.26
C ALA A 189 -26.61 -6.43 -3.40
N LYS A 190 -27.60 -6.78 -2.56
CA LYS A 190 -28.84 -6.00 -2.45
C LYS A 190 -28.49 -4.62 -1.88
N THR A 191 -28.83 -3.57 -2.61
CA THR A 191 -28.68 -2.21 -2.08
C THR A 191 -29.76 -1.96 -1.04
N SER A 192 -29.47 -1.14 -0.02
CA SER A 192 -30.42 -0.82 1.06
C SER A 192 -31.77 -0.22 0.59
N LYS A 193 -31.87 0.18 -0.70
CA LYS A 193 -33.13 0.62 -1.32
C LYS A 193 -34.04 -0.55 -1.73
N GLU A 194 -33.52 -1.72 -2.04
CA GLU A 194 -34.32 -2.90 -2.46
C GLU A 194 -34.86 -3.68 -1.27
N SER A 195 -34.17 -3.66 -0.13
CA SER A 195 -34.60 -4.31 1.11
C SER A 195 -35.92 -3.78 1.67
N ASN A 196 -36.31 -2.53 1.34
CA ASN A 196 -37.55 -1.91 1.84
C ASN A 196 -38.79 -2.22 0.97
N TYR A 197 -38.66 -2.85 -0.18
CA TYR A 197 -39.77 -3.23 -1.06
C TYR A 197 -40.27 -4.67 -0.86
N GLU A 198 -39.44 -5.57 -0.30
CA GLU A 198 -39.81 -6.96 -0.05
C GLU A 198 -40.48 -7.17 1.33
N SER A 199 -40.63 -6.10 2.15
CA SER A 199 -41.22 -6.16 3.52
C SER A 199 -42.64 -5.56 3.59
N LYS A 200 -43.38 -5.48 2.46
CA LYS A 200 -44.76 -5.05 2.44
C LYS A 200 -45.68 -6.11 1.85
#